data_650664cbc4f874dcf90e4073d2c75941
#
_entry.id   650664cbc4f874dcf90e4073d2c75941
#
_cell.length_a   1.000
_cell.length_b   1.000
_cell.length_c   1.000
_cell.angle_alpha   90.00
_cell.angle_beta   90.00
_cell.angle_gamma   90.00
#
_symmetry.space_group_name_H-M   'P 1'
#
loop_
_entity.id
_entity.type
_entity.pdbx_description
1 polymer ?
#
loop_
_entity_poly.entity_id
_entity_poly.type
_entity_poly.pdbx_seq_one_letter_code
_entity_poly.pdbx_strand_id
1 'polypeptide(L)'
;TEACYINKTYVEKLGYTLSETLTWDFIWEVSEAAAKKDENGVYKVNGQKVMIPFIYKSTDNMMIQMLRQKGAGYSTPSGEIQLFNDTTRELLSSIAGHAGTGAFSTFKISSYPANFLNAGQCVFAIDSTAGATWMGAGAPLSDIAEDARVDFETEIMPIPQFDPEHPQMISQGPSVCIFNKEDPGEVMASWLFTQYLLTNQVQTAYARTEGYVPVTSMAQDSAEYQDYLSRAGEDDDDFYKIKIQASMLLLSNTGNTFVTPVF
;
A
#
# COMPACT_ATOMS: atom_id res chain seq x y z
N THR A 1 -2.47 6.70 -0.57
CA THR A 1 -2.04 6.04 0.66
C THR A 1 -1.39 4.69 0.35
N GLU A 2 -1.16 3.86 1.37
CA GLU A 2 -0.62 2.51 1.24
C GLU A 2 -1.68 1.47 1.56
N ALA A 3 -1.56 0.29 0.95
CA ALA A 3 -2.38 -0.88 1.23
C ALA A 3 -1.51 -2.13 1.29
N CYS A 4 -2.01 -3.17 1.95
CA CYS A 4 -1.41 -4.49 1.96
C CYS A 4 -2.06 -5.36 0.88
N TYR A 5 -1.26 -5.76 -0.10
CA TYR A 5 -1.63 -6.71 -1.15
C TYR A 5 -1.17 -8.10 -0.73
N ILE A 6 -2.07 -9.07 -0.78
CA ILE A 6 -1.90 -10.35 -0.12
C ILE A 6 -2.07 -11.50 -1.12
N ASN A 7 -1.13 -12.42 -1.13
CA ASN A 7 -1.34 -13.74 -1.73
C ASN A 7 -2.14 -14.59 -0.74
N LYS A 8 -3.47 -14.50 -0.83
CA LYS A 8 -4.40 -15.20 0.07
C LYS A 8 -4.23 -16.70 -0.02
N THR A 9 -4.00 -17.24 -1.22
CA THR A 9 -3.75 -18.67 -1.43
C THR A 9 -2.58 -19.19 -0.58
N TYR A 10 -1.51 -18.39 -0.41
CA TYR A 10 -0.39 -18.80 0.43
C TYR A 10 -0.70 -18.70 1.92
N VAL A 11 -1.46 -17.69 2.33
CA VAL A 11 -1.93 -17.57 3.72
C VAL A 11 -2.72 -18.82 4.11
N GLU A 12 -3.68 -19.22 3.27
CA GLU A 12 -4.51 -20.41 3.50
C GLU A 12 -3.70 -21.72 3.44
N LYS A 13 -2.77 -21.84 2.49
CA LYS A 13 -1.85 -22.98 2.36
C LYS A 13 -0.95 -23.16 3.59
N LEU A 14 -0.63 -22.10 4.28
CA LEU A 14 0.13 -22.10 5.53
C LEU A 14 -0.76 -22.44 6.76
N GLY A 15 -2.08 -22.59 6.57
CA GLY A 15 -3.02 -22.91 7.62
C GLY A 15 -3.59 -21.69 8.36
N TYR A 16 -3.45 -20.50 7.81
CA TYR A 16 -3.96 -19.26 8.40
C TYR A 16 -5.21 -18.77 7.67
N THR A 17 -5.98 -17.93 8.35
CA THR A 17 -7.17 -17.26 7.81
C THR A 17 -7.02 -15.76 8.03
N LEU A 18 -7.31 -14.95 7.01
CA LEU A 18 -7.33 -13.50 7.13
C LEU A 18 -8.47 -13.06 8.06
N SER A 19 -8.15 -12.17 9.00
CA SER A 19 -9.13 -11.48 9.84
C SER A 19 -9.63 -10.21 9.16
N GLU A 20 -10.67 -9.58 9.70
CA GLU A 20 -11.19 -8.30 9.16
C GLU A 20 -10.16 -7.16 9.23
N THR A 21 -9.26 -7.20 10.21
CA THR A 21 -8.17 -6.25 10.37
C THR A 21 -6.84 -7.00 10.49
N LEU A 22 -5.85 -6.61 9.69
CA LEU A 22 -4.51 -7.13 9.80
C LEU A 22 -3.81 -6.58 11.04
N THR A 23 -3.06 -7.43 11.72
CA THR A 23 -2.14 -7.02 12.79
C THR A 23 -0.70 -7.26 12.40
N TRP A 24 0.23 -6.50 13.02
CA TRP A 24 1.66 -6.73 12.82
C TRP A 24 2.07 -8.14 13.26
N ASP A 25 1.51 -8.63 14.37
CA ASP A 25 1.79 -9.98 14.86
C ASP A 25 1.38 -11.05 13.84
N PHE A 26 0.22 -10.90 13.21
CA PHE A 26 -0.24 -11.81 12.15
C PHE A 26 0.71 -11.79 10.94
N ILE A 27 1.12 -10.60 10.49
CA ILE A 27 2.07 -10.47 9.38
C ILE A 27 3.38 -11.18 9.70
N TRP A 28 3.92 -11.00 10.90
CA TRP A 28 5.18 -11.63 11.31
C TRP A 28 5.03 -13.15 11.41
N GLU A 29 3.99 -13.64 12.06
CA GLU A 29 3.74 -15.07 12.24
C GLU A 29 3.64 -15.82 10.89
N VAL A 30 2.79 -15.31 9.99
CA VAL A 30 2.60 -15.94 8.66
C VAL A 30 3.86 -15.82 7.82
N SER A 31 4.56 -14.69 7.88
CA SER A 31 5.80 -14.49 7.13
C SER A 31 6.93 -15.40 7.60
N GLU A 32 7.05 -15.65 8.89
CA GLU A 32 8.01 -16.61 9.46
C GLU A 32 7.64 -18.05 9.08
N ALA A 33 6.35 -18.39 9.04
CA ALA A 33 5.89 -19.68 8.56
C ALA A 33 6.25 -19.88 7.07
N ALA A 34 6.07 -18.84 6.25
CA ALA A 34 6.41 -18.86 4.84
C ALA A 34 7.93 -18.91 4.56
N ALA A 35 8.76 -18.38 5.47
CA ALA A 35 10.21 -18.43 5.39
C ALA A 35 10.81 -19.82 5.62
N LYS A 36 10.01 -20.82 6.00
CA LYS A 36 10.50 -22.18 6.26
C LYS A 36 10.87 -22.88 4.96
N LYS A 37 12.05 -23.53 4.98
CA LYS A 37 12.60 -24.31 3.87
C LYS A 37 12.59 -25.79 4.19
N ASP A 38 12.65 -26.60 3.14
CA ASP A 38 12.91 -28.03 3.22
C ASP A 38 14.42 -28.33 3.35
N GLU A 39 14.79 -29.61 3.36
CA GLU A 39 16.18 -30.09 3.44
C GLU A 39 17.04 -29.69 2.23
N ASN A 40 16.42 -29.35 1.10
CA ASN A 40 17.08 -28.91 -0.12
C ASN A 40 17.19 -27.38 -0.21
N GLY A 41 16.77 -26.64 0.82
CA GLY A 41 16.77 -25.19 0.85
C GLY A 41 15.66 -24.55 0.01
N VAL A 42 14.62 -25.32 -0.33
CA VAL A 42 13.45 -24.88 -1.10
C VAL A 42 12.35 -24.44 -0.13
N TYR A 43 11.70 -23.29 -0.42
CA TYR A 43 10.63 -22.79 0.43
C TYR A 43 9.37 -23.66 0.35
N LYS A 44 8.88 -24.09 1.52
CA LYS A 44 7.77 -25.03 1.62
C LYS A 44 6.46 -24.49 1.02
N VAL A 45 6.23 -23.19 1.14
CA VAL A 45 4.96 -22.57 0.69
C VAL A 45 4.80 -22.58 -0.82
N ASN A 46 5.88 -22.40 -1.59
CA ASN A 46 5.83 -22.22 -3.04
C ASN A 46 6.75 -23.16 -3.86
N GLY A 47 7.60 -23.95 -3.21
CA GLY A 47 8.53 -24.84 -3.90
C GLY A 47 9.67 -24.14 -4.64
N GLN A 48 9.92 -22.86 -4.38
CA GLN A 48 10.93 -22.04 -5.05
C GLN A 48 12.18 -21.85 -4.17
N LYS A 49 13.27 -21.38 -4.78
CA LYS A 49 14.50 -21.03 -4.06
C LYS A 49 14.55 -19.59 -3.57
N VAL A 50 13.72 -18.73 -4.13
CA VAL A 50 13.66 -17.32 -3.79
C VAL A 50 12.29 -17.01 -3.23
N MET A 51 12.24 -16.35 -2.09
CA MET A 51 11.06 -15.80 -1.48
C MET A 51 11.44 -14.68 -0.51
N ILE A 52 10.62 -13.65 -0.50
CA ILE A 52 10.63 -12.62 0.52
C ILE A 52 9.19 -12.54 1.04
N PRO A 53 8.87 -13.25 2.12
CA PRO A 53 7.49 -13.40 2.59
C PRO A 53 6.76 -12.08 2.81
N PHE A 54 7.45 -11.10 3.41
CA PHE A 54 6.89 -9.77 3.63
C PHE A 54 7.80 -8.69 3.03
N ILE A 55 7.19 -7.81 2.26
CA ILE A 55 7.82 -6.65 1.62
C ILE A 55 7.08 -5.38 2.03
N TYR A 56 7.80 -4.38 2.52
CA TYR A 56 7.30 -3.03 2.68
C TYR A 56 8.09 -2.08 1.78
N LYS A 57 7.44 -1.45 0.80
CA LYS A 57 8.12 -0.64 -0.23
C LYS A 57 8.83 0.57 0.36
N SER A 58 8.14 1.35 1.18
CA SER A 58 8.69 2.53 1.85
C SER A 58 8.98 2.23 3.31
N THR A 59 10.24 1.95 3.62
CA THR A 59 10.67 1.74 5.01
C THR A 59 10.50 2.97 5.89
N ASP A 60 10.55 4.17 5.30
CA ASP A 60 10.29 5.42 6.00
C ASP A 60 8.84 5.48 6.48
N ASN A 61 7.89 5.21 5.57
CA ASN A 61 6.46 5.14 5.93
C ASN A 61 6.18 4.04 6.95
N MET A 62 6.82 2.88 6.81
CA MET A 62 6.71 1.79 7.80
C MET A 62 7.05 2.29 9.20
N MET A 63 8.19 2.98 9.36
CA MET A 63 8.60 3.53 10.66
C MET A 63 7.66 4.62 11.16
N ILE A 64 7.24 5.53 10.28
CA ILE A 64 6.28 6.59 10.63
C ILE A 64 4.97 5.98 11.15
N GLN A 65 4.42 5.01 10.44
CA GLN A 65 3.16 4.37 10.79
C GLN A 65 3.27 3.57 12.09
N MET A 66 4.32 2.77 12.25
CA MET A 66 4.55 1.98 13.45
C MET A 66 4.71 2.86 14.69
N LEU A 67 5.49 3.94 14.59
CA LEU A 67 5.66 4.91 15.69
C LEU A 67 4.33 5.60 16.02
N ARG A 68 3.58 6.03 15.01
CA ARG A 68 2.28 6.68 15.20
C ARG A 68 1.30 5.74 15.91
N GLN A 69 1.20 4.51 15.47
CA GLN A 69 0.33 3.49 16.08
C GLN A 69 0.74 3.16 17.53
N LYS A 70 2.01 3.32 17.88
CA LYS A 70 2.52 3.16 19.25
C LYS A 70 2.43 4.45 20.08
N GLY A 71 1.87 5.52 19.55
CA GLY A 71 1.80 6.82 20.21
C GLY A 71 3.16 7.51 20.39
N ALA A 72 4.17 7.09 19.63
CA ALA A 72 5.51 7.69 19.66
C ALA A 72 5.68 8.73 18.55
N GLY A 73 6.54 9.73 18.78
CA GLY A 73 6.82 10.77 17.80
C GLY A 73 7.78 10.31 16.72
N TYR A 74 7.61 10.86 15.52
CA TYR A 74 8.57 10.82 14.42
C TYR A 74 9.22 12.18 14.24
N SER A 75 8.40 13.21 14.00
CA SER A 75 8.80 14.62 13.90
C SER A 75 7.63 15.53 14.28
N THR A 76 7.94 16.81 14.49
CA THR A 76 6.95 17.85 14.80
C THR A 76 6.83 18.86 13.66
N PRO A 77 5.71 19.62 13.57
CA PRO A 77 5.57 20.71 12.62
C PRO A 77 6.62 21.82 12.80
N SER A 78 7.27 21.91 13.97
CA SER A 78 8.37 22.83 14.23
C SER A 78 9.75 22.32 13.77
N GLY A 79 9.82 21.11 13.17
CA GLY A 79 11.05 20.53 12.67
C GLY A 79 11.87 19.76 13.70
N GLU A 80 11.30 19.47 14.89
CA GLU A 80 11.96 18.63 15.87
C GLU A 80 11.92 17.15 15.44
N ILE A 81 13.07 16.48 15.51
CA ILE A 81 13.20 15.06 15.19
C ILE A 81 13.06 14.26 16.49
N GLN A 82 12.04 13.37 16.53
CA GLN A 82 11.67 12.59 17.72
C GLN A 82 12.01 11.09 17.59
N LEU A 83 12.79 10.70 16.61
CA LEU A 83 13.13 9.29 16.33
C LEU A 83 14.01 8.62 17.38
N PHE A 84 14.74 9.38 18.19
CA PHE A 84 15.71 8.84 19.14
C PHE A 84 15.07 8.54 20.50
N ASN A 85 14.17 7.55 20.53
CA ASN A 85 13.44 7.15 21.72
C ASN A 85 13.47 5.61 21.91
N ASP A 86 12.98 5.12 23.04
CA ASP A 86 13.00 3.70 23.36
C ASP A 86 12.05 2.90 22.47
N THR A 87 10.88 3.44 22.11
CA THR A 87 9.94 2.80 21.18
C THR A 87 10.58 2.55 19.82
N THR A 88 11.33 3.51 19.28
CA THR A 88 12.09 3.32 18.05
C THR A 88 13.09 2.16 18.17
N ARG A 89 13.81 2.10 19.29
CA ARG A 89 14.79 1.03 19.54
C ARG A 89 14.13 -0.34 19.61
N GLU A 90 12.99 -0.43 20.29
CA GLU A 90 12.19 -1.66 20.39
C GLU A 90 11.68 -2.12 19.04
N LEU A 91 11.10 -1.20 18.24
CA LEU A 91 10.61 -1.50 16.89
C LEU A 91 11.73 -1.97 15.97
N LEU A 92 12.87 -1.27 15.95
CA LEU A 92 14.03 -1.67 15.13
C LEU A 92 14.59 -3.03 15.56
N SER A 93 14.61 -3.31 16.85
CA SER A 93 15.07 -4.62 17.37
C SER A 93 14.12 -5.74 16.96
N SER A 94 12.81 -5.50 17.03
CA SER A 94 11.78 -6.45 16.59
C SER A 94 11.89 -6.72 15.08
N ILE A 95 11.94 -5.67 14.26
CA ILE A 95 12.08 -5.78 12.80
C ILE A 95 13.36 -6.54 12.44
N ALA A 96 14.48 -6.24 13.10
CA ALA A 96 15.75 -6.94 12.87
C ALA A 96 15.66 -8.43 13.24
N GLY A 97 14.92 -8.76 14.31
CA GLY A 97 14.63 -10.15 14.69
C GLY A 97 13.90 -10.90 13.58
N HIS A 98 12.79 -10.34 13.08
CA HIS A 98 12.01 -10.94 11.98
C HIS A 98 12.80 -11.00 10.66
N ALA A 99 13.62 -9.99 10.36
CA ALA A 99 14.52 -10.05 9.21
C ALA A 99 15.56 -11.20 9.36
N GLY A 100 16.03 -11.45 10.57
CA GLY A 100 16.94 -12.56 10.88
C GLY A 100 16.35 -13.95 10.63
N THR A 101 15.02 -14.11 10.70
CA THR A 101 14.33 -15.37 10.35
C THR A 101 14.15 -15.57 8.84
N GLY A 102 14.40 -14.53 8.04
CA GLY A 102 14.11 -14.51 6.60
C GLY A 102 12.67 -14.09 6.26
N ALA A 103 11.86 -13.72 7.26
CA ALA A 103 10.46 -13.32 7.05
C ALA A 103 10.31 -11.97 6.35
N PHE A 104 11.27 -11.08 6.53
CA PHE A 104 11.23 -9.70 6.04
C PHE A 104 12.58 -9.29 5.46
N SER A 105 12.55 -8.46 4.42
CA SER A 105 13.75 -7.80 3.90
C SER A 105 13.46 -6.35 3.58
N THR A 106 14.40 -5.48 3.94
CA THR A 106 14.41 -4.09 3.49
C THR A 106 15.13 -4.01 2.15
N PHE A 107 14.51 -3.38 1.18
CA PHE A 107 15.07 -3.32 -0.15
C PHE A 107 15.96 -2.11 -0.39
N LYS A 108 17.18 -2.39 -0.81
CA LYS A 108 17.89 -1.51 -1.77
C LYS A 108 17.69 -2.02 -3.20
N ILE A 109 16.55 -2.63 -3.52
CA ILE A 109 16.34 -3.20 -4.84
C ILE A 109 15.54 -2.19 -5.66
N SER A 110 15.96 -1.97 -6.90
CA SER A 110 15.25 -1.17 -7.89
C SER A 110 13.93 -1.82 -8.37
N SER A 111 13.53 -2.95 -7.79
CA SER A 111 12.34 -3.69 -8.16
C SER A 111 11.13 -3.29 -7.32
N TYR A 112 9.95 -3.42 -7.91
CA TYR A 112 8.69 -3.18 -7.25
C TYR A 112 8.18 -4.42 -6.53
N PRO A 113 7.49 -4.31 -5.38
CA PRO A 113 6.88 -5.44 -4.67
C PRO A 113 5.97 -6.28 -5.55
N ALA A 114 5.29 -5.66 -6.52
CA ALA A 114 4.45 -6.33 -7.51
C ALA A 114 5.17 -7.47 -8.24
N ASN A 115 6.44 -7.29 -8.60
CA ASN A 115 7.20 -8.32 -9.31
C ASN A 115 7.37 -9.59 -8.47
N PHE A 116 7.60 -9.43 -7.16
CA PHE A 116 7.71 -10.56 -6.23
C PHE A 116 6.35 -11.19 -5.94
N LEU A 117 5.32 -10.37 -5.72
CA LEU A 117 3.97 -10.85 -5.47
C LEU A 117 3.45 -11.66 -6.67
N ASN A 118 3.54 -11.11 -7.88
CA ASN A 118 3.01 -11.70 -9.11
C ASN A 118 3.80 -12.95 -9.54
N ALA A 119 5.09 -13.05 -9.17
CA ALA A 119 5.90 -14.25 -9.36
C ALA A 119 5.75 -15.28 -8.23
N GLY A 120 4.83 -15.09 -7.28
CA GLY A 120 4.62 -15.99 -6.15
C GLY A 120 5.80 -16.06 -5.19
N GLN A 121 6.60 -15.01 -5.10
CA GLN A 121 7.79 -14.90 -4.24
C GLN A 121 7.54 -14.04 -3.00
N CYS A 122 6.29 -13.65 -2.75
CA CYS A 122 5.87 -12.81 -1.64
C CYS A 122 4.50 -13.26 -1.14
N VAL A 123 4.22 -13.10 0.15
CA VAL A 123 2.89 -13.31 0.75
C VAL A 123 2.19 -11.98 0.98
N PHE A 124 2.91 -11.03 1.58
CA PHE A 124 2.42 -9.70 1.91
C PHE A 124 3.29 -8.62 1.26
N ALA A 125 2.68 -7.76 0.48
CA ALA A 125 3.33 -6.61 -0.14
C ALA A 125 2.63 -5.32 0.27
N ILE A 126 3.31 -4.42 0.98
CA ILE A 126 2.77 -3.09 1.28
C ILE A 126 3.39 -2.09 0.31
N ASP A 127 2.53 -1.44 -0.44
CA ASP A 127 2.90 -0.41 -1.41
C ASP A 127 1.76 0.61 -1.56
N SER A 128 2.00 1.66 -2.32
CA SER A 128 1.02 2.70 -2.64
C SER A 128 -0.22 2.13 -3.34
N THR A 129 -1.39 2.64 -3.00
CA THR A 129 -2.62 2.38 -3.76
C THR A 129 -2.53 2.83 -5.22
N ALA A 130 -1.65 3.78 -5.53
CA ALA A 130 -1.36 4.21 -6.90
C ALA A 130 -0.70 3.11 -7.76
N GLY A 131 -0.17 2.04 -7.15
CA GLY A 131 0.39 0.90 -7.86
C GLY A 131 -0.55 -0.29 -7.98
N ALA A 132 -1.83 -0.14 -7.62
CA ALA A 132 -2.78 -1.25 -7.52
C ALA A 132 -3.01 -1.99 -8.85
N THR A 133 -2.89 -1.30 -10.00
CA THR A 133 -3.00 -1.92 -11.33
C THR A 133 -1.92 -2.96 -11.59
N TRP A 134 -0.78 -2.88 -10.92
CA TRP A 134 0.34 -3.81 -11.08
C TRP A 134 0.28 -5.00 -10.13
N MET A 135 -0.58 -4.97 -9.12
CA MET A 135 -0.61 -5.92 -8.01
C MET A 135 -1.58 -7.07 -8.26
N GLY A 136 -1.10 -8.29 -8.02
CA GLY A 136 -1.91 -9.50 -8.03
C GLY A 136 -1.77 -10.34 -9.30
N ALA A 137 -2.24 -11.59 -9.23
CA ALA A 137 -2.11 -12.58 -10.30
C ALA A 137 -2.77 -12.13 -11.61
N GLY A 138 -3.94 -11.48 -11.51
CA GLY A 138 -4.71 -10.97 -12.65
C GLY A 138 -4.36 -9.57 -13.11
N ALA A 139 -3.25 -8.96 -12.62
CA ALA A 139 -2.88 -7.59 -12.97
C ALA A 139 -2.71 -7.44 -14.49
N PRO A 140 -3.39 -6.46 -15.14
CA PRO A 140 -3.29 -6.24 -16.58
C PRO A 140 -1.91 -5.76 -16.99
N LEU A 141 -1.23 -5.03 -16.11
CA LEU A 141 0.14 -4.55 -16.28
C LEU A 141 1.09 -5.30 -15.37
N SER A 142 2.24 -5.72 -15.87
CA SER A 142 3.28 -6.41 -15.10
C SER A 142 4.64 -6.25 -15.77
N ASP A 143 5.68 -6.00 -14.97
CA ASP A 143 7.08 -5.92 -15.43
C ASP A 143 7.75 -7.29 -15.54
N ILE A 144 7.04 -8.37 -15.20
CA ILE A 144 7.58 -9.73 -15.28
C ILE A 144 7.04 -10.46 -16.52
N ALA A 145 7.81 -11.42 -17.02
CA ALA A 145 7.37 -12.25 -18.15
C ALA A 145 6.12 -13.07 -17.75
N GLU A 146 5.25 -13.30 -18.72
CA GLU A 146 3.97 -14.00 -18.49
C GLU A 146 4.17 -15.42 -17.91
N ASP A 147 5.20 -16.13 -18.37
CA ASP A 147 5.55 -17.46 -17.88
C ASP A 147 6.15 -17.49 -16.47
N ALA A 148 6.56 -16.33 -15.94
CA ALA A 148 7.02 -16.18 -14.58
C ALA A 148 5.89 -15.80 -13.60
N ARG A 149 4.71 -15.46 -14.10
CA ARG A 149 3.54 -15.14 -13.28
C ARG A 149 2.94 -16.44 -12.71
N VAL A 150 2.40 -16.34 -11.50
CA VAL A 150 1.71 -17.45 -10.84
C VAL A 150 0.25 -17.07 -10.58
N ASP A 151 -0.61 -18.07 -10.62
CA ASP A 151 -2.03 -17.89 -10.29
C ASP A 151 -2.24 -18.03 -8.78
N PHE A 152 -2.95 -17.08 -8.20
CA PHE A 152 -3.34 -17.06 -6.79
C PHE A 152 -4.49 -16.09 -6.55
N GLU A 153 -5.24 -16.30 -5.49
CA GLU A 153 -6.25 -15.35 -5.04
C GLU A 153 -5.56 -14.14 -4.38
N THR A 154 -5.81 -12.96 -4.95
CA THR A 154 -5.30 -11.69 -4.43
C THR A 154 -6.34 -11.04 -3.53
N GLU A 155 -5.93 -10.62 -2.33
CA GLU A 155 -6.72 -9.81 -1.41
C GLU A 155 -6.02 -8.48 -1.17
N ILE A 156 -6.79 -7.43 -0.90
CA ILE A 156 -6.27 -6.11 -0.53
C ILE A 156 -6.89 -5.66 0.78
N MET A 157 -6.05 -5.23 1.71
CA MET A 157 -6.47 -4.79 3.04
C MET A 157 -5.73 -3.51 3.46
N PRO A 158 -6.26 -2.77 4.44
CA PRO A 158 -5.49 -1.71 5.10
C PRO A 158 -4.17 -2.25 5.67
N ILE A 159 -3.20 -1.35 5.86
CA ILE A 159 -1.93 -1.71 6.48
C ILE A 159 -2.14 -2.32 7.88
N PRO A 160 -1.20 -3.18 8.35
CA PRO A 160 -1.31 -3.82 9.65
C PRO A 160 -1.37 -2.82 10.80
N GLN A 161 -2.07 -3.20 11.86
CA GLN A 161 -2.26 -2.39 13.06
C GLN A 161 -1.69 -3.08 14.30
N PHE A 162 -1.17 -2.30 15.28
CA PHE A 162 -0.91 -2.80 16.62
C PHE A 162 -2.19 -2.86 17.46
N ASP A 163 -3.11 -1.91 17.23
CA ASP A 163 -4.41 -1.86 17.87
C ASP A 163 -5.51 -1.82 16.79
N PRO A 164 -6.19 -2.96 16.55
CA PRO A 164 -7.28 -3.03 15.56
C PRO A 164 -8.50 -2.17 15.90
N GLU A 165 -8.71 -1.84 17.18
CA GLU A 165 -9.86 -1.02 17.61
C GLU A 165 -9.65 0.47 17.31
N HIS A 166 -8.39 0.90 17.19
CA HIS A 166 -8.03 2.29 16.88
C HIS A 166 -7.07 2.35 15.68
N PRO A 167 -7.53 1.95 14.48
CA PRO A 167 -6.66 1.86 13.32
C PRO A 167 -6.14 3.23 12.89
N GLN A 168 -4.88 3.29 12.50
CA GLN A 168 -4.22 4.49 12.00
C GLN A 168 -3.39 4.14 10.76
N MET A 169 -3.51 4.95 9.72
CA MET A 169 -2.73 4.81 8.50
C MET A 169 -2.32 6.18 7.95
N ILE A 170 -1.16 6.23 7.31
CA ILE A 170 -0.66 7.46 6.72
C ILE A 170 -1.54 7.89 5.55
N SER A 171 -1.90 9.18 5.51
CA SER A 171 -2.50 9.80 4.34
C SER A 171 -1.39 10.27 3.42
N GLN A 172 -1.40 9.78 2.20
CA GLN A 172 -0.47 10.19 1.15
C GLN A 172 -1.23 10.76 -0.04
N GLY A 173 -0.60 11.67 -0.74
CA GLY A 173 -1.10 12.24 -1.96
C GLY A 173 -0.26 13.46 -2.36
N PRO A 174 -0.05 13.68 -3.67
CA PRO A 174 0.62 14.88 -4.14
C PRO A 174 -0.26 16.11 -3.89
N SER A 175 0.39 17.25 -3.65
CA SER A 175 -0.27 18.55 -3.56
C SER A 175 0.12 19.42 -4.74
N VAL A 176 -0.81 20.22 -5.23
CA VAL A 176 -0.52 21.24 -6.25
C VAL A 176 -0.19 22.55 -5.55
N CYS A 177 1.00 23.08 -5.81
CA CYS A 177 1.45 24.37 -5.29
C CYS A 177 1.52 25.41 -6.42
N ILE A 178 0.96 26.58 -6.18
CA ILE A 178 1.05 27.72 -7.10
C ILE A 178 2.15 28.63 -6.60
N PHE A 179 3.22 28.76 -7.40
CA PHE A 179 4.30 29.69 -7.08
C PHE A 179 3.88 31.14 -7.33
N ASN A 180 4.31 32.02 -6.44
CA ASN A 180 4.18 33.44 -6.69
C ASN A 180 5.14 33.87 -7.82
N LYS A 181 4.62 34.65 -8.77
CA LYS A 181 5.33 35.16 -9.95
C LYS A 181 5.22 36.66 -10.01
N GLU A 182 6.17 37.31 -10.72
CA GLU A 182 6.10 38.75 -10.97
C GLU A 182 4.92 39.14 -11.86
N ASP A 183 4.58 38.28 -12.84
CA ASP A 183 3.38 38.45 -13.68
C ASP A 183 2.13 37.85 -13.00
N PRO A 184 1.19 38.72 -12.57
CA PRO A 184 -0.06 38.22 -11.97
C PRO A 184 -0.93 37.44 -12.95
N GLY A 185 -0.73 37.57 -14.26
CA GLY A 185 -1.40 36.79 -15.29
C GLY A 185 -0.99 35.32 -15.24
N GLU A 186 0.29 35.02 -15.00
CA GLU A 186 0.78 33.65 -14.82
C GLU A 186 0.20 33.00 -13.55
N VAL A 187 0.09 33.76 -12.47
CA VAL A 187 -0.52 33.27 -11.22
C VAL A 187 -2.00 32.96 -11.41
N MET A 188 -2.71 33.86 -12.09
CA MET A 188 -4.14 33.67 -12.40
C MET A 188 -4.36 32.45 -13.32
N ALA A 189 -3.56 32.27 -14.36
CA ALA A 189 -3.64 31.12 -15.24
C ALA A 189 -3.38 29.82 -14.48
N SER A 190 -2.40 29.77 -13.59
CA SER A 190 -2.12 28.61 -12.73
C SER A 190 -3.28 28.31 -11.79
N TRP A 191 -3.93 29.34 -11.23
CA TRP A 191 -5.12 29.19 -10.40
C TRP A 191 -6.29 28.60 -11.18
N LEU A 192 -6.59 29.14 -12.38
CA LEU A 192 -7.66 28.63 -13.23
C LEU A 192 -7.43 27.18 -13.65
N PHE A 193 -6.17 26.82 -13.96
CA PHE A 193 -5.81 25.44 -14.24
C PHE A 193 -6.05 24.53 -13.03
N THR A 194 -5.66 24.99 -11.83
CA THR A 194 -5.93 24.23 -10.59
C THR A 194 -7.42 24.05 -10.35
N GLN A 195 -8.24 25.08 -10.61
CA GLN A 195 -9.71 24.97 -10.54
C GLN A 195 -10.26 23.94 -11.55
N TYR A 196 -9.69 23.89 -12.75
CA TYR A 196 -10.06 22.88 -13.76
C TYR A 196 -9.75 21.46 -13.26
N LEU A 197 -8.59 21.23 -12.63
CA LEU A 197 -8.25 19.94 -12.04
C LEU A 197 -9.23 19.48 -10.95
N LEU A 198 -9.92 20.41 -10.30
CA LEU A 198 -10.94 20.11 -9.26
C LEU A 198 -12.35 19.88 -9.82
N THR A 199 -12.55 19.96 -11.13
CA THR A 199 -13.86 19.65 -11.73
C THR A 199 -14.16 18.15 -11.60
N ASN A 200 -15.44 17.79 -11.46
CA ASN A 200 -15.86 16.39 -11.34
C ASN A 200 -15.35 15.55 -12.50
N GLN A 201 -15.38 16.08 -13.73
CA GLN A 201 -14.91 15.39 -14.92
C GLN A 201 -13.42 14.98 -14.81
N VAL A 202 -12.55 15.91 -14.41
CA VAL A 202 -11.11 15.62 -14.28
C VAL A 202 -10.85 14.71 -13.09
N GLN A 203 -11.50 14.98 -11.95
CA GLN A 203 -11.34 14.16 -10.75
C GLN A 203 -11.76 12.70 -10.97
N THR A 204 -12.90 12.47 -11.60
CA THR A 204 -13.38 11.12 -11.92
C THR A 204 -12.46 10.42 -12.93
N ALA A 205 -12.07 11.12 -14.02
CA ALA A 205 -11.18 10.56 -15.01
C ALA A 205 -9.81 10.17 -14.42
N TYR A 206 -9.24 11.03 -13.59
CA TYR A 206 -7.95 10.77 -12.96
C TYR A 206 -8.01 9.64 -11.91
N ALA A 207 -9.07 9.60 -11.11
CA ALA A 207 -9.25 8.55 -10.10
C ALA A 207 -9.36 7.14 -10.72
N ARG A 208 -9.82 7.03 -11.98
CA ARG A 208 -9.93 5.76 -12.71
C ARG A 208 -8.61 5.25 -13.29
N THR A 209 -7.57 6.06 -13.32
CA THR A 209 -6.27 5.63 -13.90
C THR A 209 -5.56 4.59 -13.04
N GLU A 210 -5.62 4.75 -11.72
CA GLU A 210 -4.96 3.88 -10.73
C GLU A 210 -5.84 3.77 -9.46
N GLY A 211 -5.31 3.26 -8.37
CA GLY A 211 -5.97 3.23 -7.06
C GLY A 211 -6.06 4.61 -6.39
N TYR A 212 -6.46 5.62 -7.13
CA TYR A 212 -6.71 6.99 -6.65
C TYR A 212 -8.17 7.19 -6.28
N VAL A 213 -8.43 8.30 -5.59
CA VAL A 213 -9.79 8.74 -5.27
C VAL A 213 -9.94 10.23 -5.59
N PRO A 214 -11.13 10.69 -6.00
CA PRO A 214 -11.41 12.11 -6.12
C PRO A 214 -11.22 12.81 -4.78
N VAL A 215 -10.68 14.03 -4.79
CA VAL A 215 -10.46 14.80 -3.55
C VAL A 215 -11.66 15.63 -3.13
N THR A 216 -12.70 15.74 -3.97
CA THR A 216 -13.93 16.45 -3.67
C THR A 216 -15.08 15.46 -3.43
N SER A 217 -15.91 15.71 -2.41
CA SER A 217 -17.10 14.90 -2.14
C SER A 217 -18.07 14.90 -3.34
N MET A 218 -18.20 16.03 -4.04
CA MET A 218 -19.06 16.13 -5.23
C MET A 218 -18.62 15.14 -6.33
N ALA A 219 -17.32 14.94 -6.53
CA ALA A 219 -16.83 13.96 -7.51
C ALA A 219 -16.93 12.52 -6.96
N GLN A 220 -16.68 12.31 -5.67
CA GLN A 220 -16.85 11.00 -5.02
C GLN A 220 -18.31 10.53 -5.12
N ASP A 221 -19.28 11.40 -4.90
CA ASP A 221 -20.71 11.09 -4.92
C ASP A 221 -21.33 11.13 -6.34
N SER A 222 -20.53 11.44 -7.36
CA SER A 222 -21.03 11.50 -8.74
C SER A 222 -21.48 10.12 -9.24
N ALA A 223 -22.58 10.09 -10.01
CA ALA A 223 -23.13 8.85 -10.56
C ALA A 223 -22.09 8.10 -11.40
N GLU A 224 -21.23 8.82 -12.15
CA GLU A 224 -20.17 8.24 -12.98
C GLU A 224 -19.11 7.52 -12.12
N TYR A 225 -18.69 8.12 -11.01
CA TYR A 225 -17.70 7.50 -10.15
C TYR A 225 -18.27 6.32 -9.35
N GLN A 226 -19.50 6.43 -8.89
CA GLN A 226 -20.20 5.33 -8.21
C GLN A 226 -20.47 4.15 -9.15
N ASP A 227 -20.83 4.41 -10.41
CA ASP A 227 -20.93 3.36 -11.44
C ASP A 227 -19.58 2.65 -11.62
N TYR A 228 -18.49 3.39 -11.76
CA TYR A 228 -17.14 2.82 -11.84
C TYR A 228 -16.80 1.92 -10.65
N LEU A 229 -17.05 2.37 -9.42
CA LEU A 229 -16.77 1.56 -8.23
C LEU A 229 -17.60 0.28 -8.18
N SER A 230 -18.84 0.30 -8.69
CA SER A 230 -19.73 -0.86 -8.68
C SER A 230 -19.34 -1.94 -9.69
N ARG A 231 -18.48 -1.63 -10.64
CA ARG A 231 -18.08 -2.50 -11.76
C ARG A 231 -16.75 -3.22 -11.51
N ALA A 232 -16.28 -3.30 -10.27
CA ALA A 232 -15.03 -3.94 -9.92
C ALA A 232 -14.98 -5.42 -10.37
N GLY A 233 -14.03 -5.75 -11.23
CA GLY A 233 -13.81 -7.11 -11.72
C GLY A 233 -14.64 -7.49 -12.96
N GLU A 234 -15.26 -6.53 -13.65
CA GLU A 234 -15.77 -6.77 -15.00
C GLU A 234 -14.62 -7.07 -15.97
N ASP A 235 -14.93 -7.76 -17.09
CA ASP A 235 -13.94 -8.23 -18.09
C ASP A 235 -13.36 -7.07 -18.94
N ASP A 236 -12.83 -6.06 -18.25
CA ASP A 236 -12.17 -4.88 -18.84
C ASP A 236 -11.06 -4.43 -17.88
N ASP A 237 -9.87 -4.21 -18.40
CA ASP A 237 -8.70 -3.75 -17.61
C ASP A 237 -8.98 -2.46 -16.85
N ASP A 238 -9.84 -1.58 -17.38
CA ASP A 238 -10.29 -0.36 -16.70
C ASP A 238 -11.01 -0.66 -15.38
N PHE A 239 -11.65 -1.84 -15.27
CA PHE A 239 -12.38 -2.30 -14.11
C PHE A 239 -11.61 -3.35 -13.29
N TYR A 240 -10.29 -3.39 -13.42
CA TYR A 240 -9.45 -4.32 -12.66
C TYR A 240 -9.78 -4.26 -11.16
N LYS A 241 -10.21 -5.42 -10.64
CA LYS A 241 -10.81 -5.55 -9.30
C LYS A 241 -9.94 -4.93 -8.21
N ILE A 242 -8.64 -5.25 -8.19
CA ILE A 242 -7.72 -4.79 -7.12
C ILE A 242 -7.54 -3.27 -7.16
N LYS A 243 -7.50 -2.66 -8.34
CA LYS A 243 -7.43 -1.21 -8.52
C LYS A 243 -8.64 -0.51 -7.89
N ILE A 244 -9.84 -0.99 -8.19
CA ILE A 244 -11.07 -0.41 -7.65
C ILE A 244 -11.20 -0.67 -6.15
N GLN A 245 -10.85 -1.86 -5.69
CA GLN A 245 -10.83 -2.18 -4.26
C GLN A 245 -9.84 -1.29 -3.49
N ALA A 246 -8.69 -0.92 -4.08
CA ALA A 246 -7.76 0.04 -3.48
C ALA A 246 -8.41 1.41 -3.26
N SER A 247 -9.20 1.88 -4.25
CA SER A 247 -9.97 3.14 -4.12
C SER A 247 -11.05 3.02 -3.04
N MET A 248 -11.81 1.94 -3.03
CA MET A 248 -12.84 1.68 -2.01
C MET A 248 -12.24 1.61 -0.59
N LEU A 249 -11.10 0.94 -0.45
CA LEU A 249 -10.37 0.86 0.82
C LEU A 249 -9.98 2.24 1.32
N LEU A 250 -9.46 3.10 0.45
CA LEU A 250 -9.09 4.47 0.81
C LEU A 250 -10.32 5.28 1.24
N LEU A 251 -11.41 5.23 0.48
CA LEU A 251 -12.65 5.94 0.80
C LEU A 251 -13.25 5.51 2.15
N SER A 252 -13.26 4.22 2.45
CA SER A 252 -13.79 3.68 3.71
C SER A 252 -12.92 3.96 4.94
N ASN A 253 -11.64 4.31 4.74
CA ASN A 253 -10.67 4.53 5.81
C ASN A 253 -10.26 5.98 6.01
N THR A 254 -10.94 6.94 5.40
CA THR A 254 -10.60 8.38 5.52
C THR A 254 -10.56 8.87 6.97
N GLY A 255 -11.44 8.35 7.83
CA GLY A 255 -11.47 8.67 9.25
C GLY A 255 -10.27 8.14 10.05
N ASN A 256 -9.55 7.16 9.53
CA ASN A 256 -8.42 6.50 10.16
C ASN A 256 -7.07 7.03 9.67
N THR A 257 -7.07 7.98 8.74
CA THR A 257 -5.85 8.52 8.16
C THR A 257 -5.28 9.68 8.96
N PHE A 258 -3.97 9.81 8.97
CA PHE A 258 -3.25 10.96 9.51
C PHE A 258 -2.24 11.50 8.50
N VAL A 259 -1.94 12.78 8.59
CA VAL A 259 -0.89 13.45 7.79
C VAL A 259 0.37 13.55 8.64
N THR A 260 1.50 13.15 8.07
CA THR A 260 2.79 13.36 8.73
C THR A 260 3.20 14.81 8.64
N PRO A 261 3.81 15.38 9.71
CA PRO A 261 4.52 16.64 9.56
C PRO A 261 5.59 16.52 8.49
N VAL A 262 5.67 17.52 7.64
CA VAL A 262 6.73 17.64 6.63
C VAL A 262 7.82 18.53 7.24
N PHE A 263 9.07 18.11 7.09
CA PHE A 263 10.23 18.91 7.51
C PHE A 263 10.45 20.10 6.59
#